data_d60b682dd9ece06684516f13496b09a4
#
_entry.id   d60b682dd9ece06684516f13496b09a4
#
_cell.length_a   1.000
_cell.length_b   1.000
_cell.length_c   1.000
_cell.angle_alpha   90.00
_cell.angle_beta   90.00
_cell.angle_gamma   90.00
#
_symmetry.space_group_name_H-M   'P 1'
#
loop_
_entity.id
_entity.type
_entity.pdbx_description
1 polymer ?
#
loop_
_entity_poly.entity_id
_entity_poly.type
_entity_poly.pdbx_seq_one_letter_code
_entity_poly.pdbx_strand_id
1 'polypeptide(L)'
;MKNSPIRIAIVGADEVAQSLLEIIHNHPSVHAVGIVDADPDAPAMAHARAIGLQTETDLRVLLKQKSDLVIDLANRLSPAQKQGRTVIGGAATHLIRTLIGEKLRSQSKSEKLLTAYRSIYNLSLELSSPNYIPRLYSAVIRYATDLTETPAGSLAMFDEQQGEMVLVASRGFSKGFAHTYRWKVRKGGLTAHILNQKGALIIEDLTKYPQFDNPIFLAEKIRALAAIPLAAEGKIVGILYVNDFKRRSFSTLETSVLQLIATIAATLIERAKIMEVTQLIAITDELTGLFNHRHFLQRLSVEIARAGRYHHEVALAMLDVDHFKHYNDTHGHLQGNEILKWLGKVIRSSLREADIPARYGGEEFAIIMPETTAADAKVIAERLRRAVEETPFQNDALGEKRITVSIGVAVFPDAPTTHALIDASDKALYMAKATGRNRICLASDRHHQKKNQYLC
;
A
#
# COMPACT_ATOMS: atom_id res chain seq x y z
N MET A 1 22.47 2.08 12.38
CA MET A 1 22.43 1.19 11.20
C MET A 1 23.03 1.98 10.04
N LYS A 2 24.14 1.51 9.43
CA LYS A 2 24.70 2.15 8.22
C LYS A 2 23.71 1.87 7.07
N ASN A 3 23.02 2.90 6.58
CA ASN A 3 22.19 2.75 5.39
C ASN A 3 23.09 2.39 4.20
N SER A 4 22.81 1.27 3.55
CA SER A 4 23.49 0.91 2.30
C SER A 4 23.22 2.00 1.26
N PRO A 5 24.19 2.40 0.44
CA PRO A 5 24.00 3.43 -0.58
C PRO A 5 22.96 2.97 -1.62
N ILE A 6 22.14 3.92 -2.09
CA ILE A 6 21.20 3.65 -3.18
C ILE A 6 21.97 3.41 -4.48
N ARG A 7 21.61 2.35 -5.16
CA ARG A 7 22.21 1.95 -6.43
C ARG A 7 21.35 2.45 -7.59
N ILE A 8 21.95 3.28 -8.43
CA ILE A 8 21.30 3.90 -9.58
C ILE A 8 21.88 3.35 -10.89
N ALA A 9 20.99 2.90 -11.77
CA ALA A 9 21.34 2.60 -13.17
C ALA A 9 20.85 3.74 -14.08
N ILE A 10 21.65 4.11 -15.08
CA ILE A 10 21.34 5.23 -15.99
C ILE A 10 21.19 4.69 -17.41
N VAL A 11 20.10 5.09 -18.08
CA VAL A 11 19.80 4.76 -19.47
C VAL A 11 19.86 6.05 -20.31
N GLY A 12 20.78 6.10 -21.28
CA GLY A 12 21.14 7.29 -22.04
C GLY A 12 22.41 7.94 -21.51
N ALA A 13 23.32 8.35 -22.40
CA ALA A 13 24.68 8.80 -22.06
C ALA A 13 25.07 10.13 -22.69
N ASP A 14 24.14 11.09 -22.78
CA ASP A 14 24.39 12.45 -23.27
C ASP A 14 25.10 13.35 -22.21
N GLU A 15 25.26 14.62 -22.50
CA GLU A 15 25.88 15.62 -21.62
C GLU A 15 25.14 15.75 -20.26
N VAL A 16 23.82 15.54 -20.27
CA VAL A 16 23.01 15.56 -19.05
C VAL A 16 23.32 14.36 -18.16
N ALA A 17 23.47 13.18 -18.76
CA ALA A 17 23.89 11.96 -18.06
C ALA A 17 25.29 12.12 -17.47
N GLN A 18 26.22 12.79 -18.18
CA GLN A 18 27.56 13.10 -17.67
C GLN A 18 27.49 13.96 -16.42
N SER A 19 26.74 15.07 -16.46
CA SER A 19 26.58 15.97 -15.32
C SER A 19 25.88 15.27 -14.13
N LEU A 20 24.93 14.39 -14.42
CA LEU A 20 24.27 13.57 -13.40
C LEU A 20 25.23 12.59 -12.72
N LEU A 21 26.11 11.94 -13.51
CA LEU A 21 27.16 11.08 -12.99
C LEU A 21 28.13 11.79 -12.07
N GLU A 22 28.55 13.01 -12.41
CA GLU A 22 29.42 13.84 -11.56
C GLU A 22 28.76 14.15 -10.20
N ILE A 23 27.45 14.42 -10.20
CA ILE A 23 26.66 14.65 -8.97
C ILE A 23 26.59 13.38 -8.13
N ILE A 24 26.27 12.24 -8.75
CA ILE A 24 26.13 10.95 -8.08
C ILE A 24 27.47 10.46 -7.52
N HIS A 25 28.53 10.57 -8.31
CA HIS A 25 29.88 10.10 -7.93
C HIS A 25 30.40 10.77 -6.65
N ASN A 26 30.09 12.04 -6.46
CA ASN A 26 30.50 12.84 -5.30
C ASN A 26 29.56 12.70 -4.08
N HIS A 27 28.52 11.87 -4.17
CA HIS A 27 27.54 11.76 -3.09
C HIS A 27 27.71 10.49 -2.25
N PRO A 28 27.91 10.60 -0.91
CA PRO A 28 28.30 9.46 -0.05
C PRO A 28 27.21 8.38 0.10
N SER A 29 25.95 8.71 -0.18
CA SER A 29 24.81 7.81 0.04
C SER A 29 24.18 7.29 -1.25
N VAL A 30 24.77 7.60 -2.42
CA VAL A 30 24.28 7.15 -3.73
C VAL A 30 25.42 6.55 -4.52
N HIS A 31 25.13 5.49 -5.24
CA HIS A 31 26.14 4.81 -6.04
C HIS A 31 25.58 4.49 -7.43
N ALA A 32 26.22 5.00 -8.47
CA ALA A 32 25.91 4.56 -9.82
C ALA A 32 26.42 3.14 -10.02
N VAL A 33 25.55 2.24 -10.48
CA VAL A 33 25.95 0.84 -10.76
C VAL A 33 26.36 0.64 -12.20
N GLY A 34 25.88 1.49 -13.10
CA GLY A 34 26.25 1.45 -14.52
C GLY A 34 25.45 2.43 -15.36
N ILE A 35 25.91 2.61 -16.58
CA ILE A 35 25.28 3.42 -17.62
C ILE A 35 25.20 2.64 -18.93
N VAL A 36 24.11 2.84 -19.68
CA VAL A 36 23.94 2.23 -21.00
C VAL A 36 23.55 3.26 -22.04
N ASP A 37 24.21 3.21 -23.19
CA ASP A 37 23.78 3.86 -24.42
C ASP A 37 24.10 2.98 -25.64
N ALA A 38 23.31 3.11 -26.71
CA ALA A 38 23.57 2.41 -27.97
C ALA A 38 24.85 2.94 -28.66
N ASP A 39 25.21 4.19 -28.38
CA ASP A 39 26.45 4.82 -28.87
C ASP A 39 27.54 4.65 -27.80
N PRO A 40 28.58 3.83 -28.03
CA PRO A 40 29.68 3.64 -27.09
C PRO A 40 30.55 4.88 -26.89
N ASP A 41 30.48 5.85 -27.82
CA ASP A 41 31.25 7.10 -27.79
C ASP A 41 30.44 8.29 -27.26
N ALA A 42 29.21 8.06 -26.78
CA ALA A 42 28.40 9.11 -26.18
C ALA A 42 29.13 9.77 -24.99
N PRO A 43 28.94 11.11 -24.77
CA PRO A 43 29.75 11.88 -23.82
C PRO A 43 29.88 11.29 -22.44
N ALA A 44 28.78 10.79 -21.86
CA ALA A 44 28.79 10.21 -20.51
C ALA A 44 29.43 8.81 -20.45
N MET A 45 29.55 8.08 -21.57
CA MET A 45 30.20 6.77 -21.60
C MET A 45 31.70 6.88 -21.36
N ALA A 46 32.35 7.88 -21.97
CA ALA A 46 33.78 8.15 -21.76
C ALA A 46 34.05 8.55 -20.28
N HIS A 47 33.21 9.45 -19.74
CA HIS A 47 33.32 9.89 -18.36
C HIS A 47 33.08 8.72 -17.38
N ALA A 48 32.06 7.89 -17.60
CA ALA A 48 31.75 6.72 -16.79
C ALA A 48 32.93 5.74 -16.73
N ARG A 49 33.57 5.46 -17.87
CA ARG A 49 34.78 4.64 -17.92
C ARG A 49 35.93 5.25 -17.12
N ALA A 50 36.12 6.55 -17.19
CA ALA A 50 37.20 7.24 -16.46
C ALA A 50 37.04 7.16 -14.93
N ILE A 51 35.80 7.10 -14.42
CA ILE A 51 35.51 6.96 -12.99
C ILE A 51 35.33 5.48 -12.56
N GLY A 52 35.61 4.52 -13.44
CA GLY A 52 35.54 3.08 -13.16
C GLY A 52 34.10 2.52 -13.11
N LEU A 53 33.13 3.22 -13.68
CA LEU A 53 31.75 2.77 -13.74
C LEU A 53 31.53 1.83 -14.93
N GLN A 54 30.70 0.80 -14.73
CA GLN A 54 30.35 -0.14 -15.78
C GLN A 54 29.56 0.57 -16.89
N THR A 55 30.02 0.35 -18.14
CA THR A 55 29.35 0.91 -19.34
C THR A 55 28.89 -0.23 -20.24
N GLU A 56 27.66 -0.13 -20.74
CA GLU A 56 27.04 -1.16 -21.56
C GLU A 56 26.42 -0.55 -22.82
N THR A 57 26.36 -1.33 -23.89
CA THR A 57 25.61 -0.94 -25.10
C THR A 57 24.29 -1.69 -25.22
N ASP A 58 24.13 -2.81 -24.53
CA ASP A 58 22.87 -3.56 -24.46
C ASP A 58 22.15 -3.25 -23.13
N LEU A 59 20.99 -2.63 -23.25
CA LEU A 59 20.10 -2.29 -22.13
C LEU A 59 19.77 -3.53 -21.25
N ARG A 60 19.63 -4.71 -21.85
CA ARG A 60 19.31 -5.95 -21.13
C ARG A 60 20.40 -6.39 -20.17
N VAL A 61 21.66 -6.05 -20.47
CA VAL A 61 22.80 -6.37 -19.60
C VAL A 61 22.77 -5.48 -18.36
N LEU A 62 22.58 -4.17 -18.52
CA LEU A 62 22.46 -3.23 -17.40
C LEU A 62 21.26 -3.58 -16.50
N LEU A 63 20.10 -3.91 -17.07
CA LEU A 63 18.90 -4.24 -16.32
C LEU A 63 18.96 -5.56 -15.54
N LYS A 64 19.95 -6.44 -15.80
CA LYS A 64 20.23 -7.62 -14.96
C LYS A 64 20.92 -7.25 -13.65
N GLN A 65 21.56 -6.11 -13.58
CA GLN A 65 22.20 -5.64 -12.36
C GLN A 65 21.16 -5.22 -11.33
N LYS A 66 21.48 -5.47 -10.07
CA LYS A 66 20.63 -5.08 -8.95
C LYS A 66 20.74 -3.57 -8.73
N SER A 67 19.75 -2.82 -9.17
CA SER A 67 19.59 -1.38 -8.96
C SER A 67 18.31 -1.10 -8.18
N ASP A 68 18.36 -0.08 -7.33
CA ASP A 68 17.21 0.37 -6.55
C ASP A 68 16.38 1.40 -7.32
N LEU A 69 17.04 2.11 -8.26
CA LEU A 69 16.45 3.12 -9.13
C LEU A 69 17.06 3.03 -10.53
N VAL A 70 16.23 3.20 -11.56
CA VAL A 70 16.67 3.37 -12.96
C VAL A 70 16.26 4.76 -13.43
N ILE A 71 17.21 5.53 -13.94
CA ILE A 71 16.94 6.84 -14.57
C ILE A 71 17.01 6.66 -16.09
N ASP A 72 15.86 6.72 -16.75
CA ASP A 72 15.73 6.55 -18.21
C ASP A 72 15.74 7.90 -18.91
N LEU A 73 16.93 8.48 -19.11
CA LEU A 73 17.12 9.75 -19.80
C LEU A 73 16.80 9.68 -21.29
N ALA A 74 16.95 8.52 -21.90
CA ALA A 74 16.71 8.31 -23.33
C ALA A 74 15.28 7.90 -23.66
N ASN A 75 14.44 7.65 -22.65
CA ASN A 75 13.07 7.12 -22.76
C ASN A 75 13.01 5.83 -23.61
N ARG A 76 13.95 4.92 -23.37
CA ARG A 76 14.12 3.67 -24.14
C ARG A 76 13.49 2.45 -23.46
N LEU A 77 13.06 2.57 -22.18
CA LEU A 77 12.46 1.45 -21.46
C LEU A 77 11.01 1.20 -21.93
N SER A 78 10.75 -0.01 -22.38
CA SER A 78 9.39 -0.47 -22.67
C SER A 78 8.58 -0.68 -21.36
N PRO A 79 7.23 -0.71 -21.42
CA PRO A 79 6.39 -0.99 -20.25
C PRO A 79 6.78 -2.29 -19.52
N ALA A 80 7.09 -3.35 -20.26
CA ALA A 80 7.53 -4.63 -19.69
C ALA A 80 8.85 -4.52 -18.92
N GLN A 81 9.78 -3.68 -19.39
CA GLN A 81 11.06 -3.45 -18.72
C GLN A 81 10.94 -2.54 -17.49
N LYS A 82 9.89 -1.73 -17.41
CA LYS A 82 9.56 -0.91 -16.23
C LYS A 82 8.90 -1.73 -15.12
N GLN A 83 8.26 -2.84 -15.46
CA GLN A 83 7.54 -3.66 -14.49
C GLN A 83 8.47 -4.19 -13.37
N GLY A 84 8.08 -3.98 -12.13
CA GLY A 84 8.85 -4.40 -10.94
C GLY A 84 10.08 -3.53 -10.62
N ARG A 85 10.32 -2.41 -11.33
CA ARG A 85 11.43 -1.49 -11.10
C ARG A 85 10.95 -0.09 -10.73
N THR A 86 11.73 0.61 -9.93
CA THR A 86 11.53 2.05 -9.73
C THR A 86 12.24 2.77 -10.89
N VAL A 87 11.47 3.41 -11.78
CA VAL A 87 12.00 4.06 -12.97
C VAL A 87 11.61 5.54 -12.97
N ILE A 88 12.60 6.40 -13.16
CA ILE A 88 12.39 7.81 -13.52
C ILE A 88 12.50 7.92 -15.03
N GLY A 89 11.42 8.28 -15.70
CA GLY A 89 11.36 8.39 -17.17
C GLY A 89 10.35 9.43 -17.64
N GLY A 90 10.22 9.62 -18.94
CA GLY A 90 9.24 10.54 -19.55
C GLY A 90 9.41 12.00 -19.11
N ALA A 91 8.35 12.62 -18.61
CA ALA A 91 8.37 14.03 -18.18
C ALA A 91 9.42 14.33 -17.10
N ALA A 92 9.69 13.39 -16.20
CA ALA A 92 10.68 13.55 -15.14
C ALA A 92 12.11 13.62 -15.71
N THR A 93 12.42 12.85 -16.76
CA THR A 93 13.74 12.94 -17.43
C THR A 93 13.89 14.20 -18.24
N HIS A 94 12.84 14.69 -18.89
CA HIS A 94 12.85 15.98 -19.55
C HIS A 94 13.20 17.10 -18.55
N LEU A 95 12.66 17.03 -17.36
CA LEU A 95 12.89 17.98 -16.29
C LEU A 95 14.33 17.90 -15.73
N ILE A 96 14.85 16.69 -15.52
CA ILE A 96 16.25 16.48 -15.15
C ILE A 96 17.16 17.11 -16.20
N ARG A 97 16.86 16.95 -17.49
CA ARG A 97 17.58 17.59 -18.61
C ARG A 97 17.55 19.11 -18.52
N THR A 98 16.36 19.69 -18.27
CA THR A 98 16.20 21.14 -18.16
C THR A 98 16.98 21.69 -16.97
N LEU A 99 16.87 21.06 -15.79
CA LEU A 99 17.54 21.48 -14.57
C LEU A 99 19.07 21.38 -14.66
N ILE A 100 19.59 20.31 -15.24
CA ILE A 100 21.03 20.09 -15.41
C ILE A 100 21.58 21.02 -16.51
N GLY A 101 20.85 21.20 -17.61
CA GLY A 101 21.24 22.13 -18.69
C GLY A 101 21.27 23.60 -18.23
N GLU A 102 20.42 23.99 -17.27
CA GLU A 102 20.48 25.30 -16.65
C GLU A 102 21.62 25.45 -15.61
N LYS A 103 22.06 24.35 -14.96
CA LYS A 103 23.21 24.31 -14.06
C LYS A 103 24.51 24.73 -14.76
N LEU A 104 24.67 24.31 -16.01
CA LEU A 104 25.82 24.70 -16.83
C LEU A 104 25.89 26.22 -17.10
N ARG A 105 24.83 26.97 -16.75
CA ARG A 105 24.74 28.43 -16.97
C ARG A 105 24.83 29.31 -15.71
N SER A 106 24.79 28.78 -14.47
CA SER A 106 24.85 29.65 -13.26
C SER A 106 25.11 28.92 -11.94
N GLN A 107 26.09 29.37 -11.15
CA GLN A 107 26.45 28.81 -9.82
C GLN A 107 25.37 28.97 -8.74
N SER A 108 24.52 29.99 -8.77
CA SER A 108 23.47 30.21 -7.78
C SER A 108 22.29 29.24 -7.89
N LYS A 109 22.15 28.56 -9.02
CA LYS A 109 21.13 27.52 -9.26
C LYS A 109 21.52 26.15 -8.71
N SER A 110 22.80 25.96 -8.38
CA SER A 110 23.36 24.68 -7.92
C SER A 110 22.81 24.22 -6.58
N GLU A 111 22.61 25.15 -5.63
CA GLU A 111 22.08 24.81 -4.28
C GLU A 111 20.61 24.35 -4.33
N LYS A 112 19.76 25.00 -5.11
CA LYS A 112 18.35 24.60 -5.29
C LYS A 112 18.24 23.25 -5.98
N LEU A 113 19.10 22.96 -6.94
CA LEU A 113 19.17 21.67 -7.61
C LEU A 113 19.61 20.54 -6.66
N LEU A 114 20.61 20.81 -5.82
CA LEU A 114 21.08 19.85 -4.82
C LEU A 114 19.99 19.55 -3.77
N THR A 115 19.22 20.56 -3.40
CA THR A 115 18.08 20.43 -2.48
C THR A 115 16.94 19.62 -3.13
N ALA A 116 16.62 19.88 -4.41
CA ALA A 116 15.66 19.09 -5.17
C ALA A 116 16.08 17.61 -5.25
N TYR A 117 17.35 17.37 -5.55
CA TYR A 117 17.92 16.03 -5.60
C TYR A 117 17.82 15.30 -4.23
N ARG A 118 18.22 15.97 -3.13
CA ARG A 118 18.07 15.40 -1.78
C ARG A 118 16.63 15.07 -1.45
N SER A 119 15.69 15.88 -1.90
CA SER A 119 14.27 15.66 -1.65
C SER A 119 13.72 14.46 -2.43
N ILE A 120 14.11 14.33 -3.70
CA ILE A 120 13.79 13.15 -4.53
C ILE A 120 14.38 11.88 -3.91
N TYR A 121 15.62 11.95 -3.48
CA TYR A 121 16.33 10.88 -2.82
C TYR A 121 15.61 10.43 -1.53
N ASN A 122 15.28 11.37 -0.65
CA ASN A 122 14.59 11.07 0.60
C ASN A 122 13.19 10.49 0.36
N LEU A 123 12.45 10.97 -0.65
CA LEU A 123 11.19 10.35 -1.06
C LEU A 123 11.37 8.88 -1.48
N SER A 124 12.43 8.55 -2.21
CA SER A 124 12.69 7.17 -2.62
C SER A 124 13.14 6.26 -1.48
N LEU A 125 13.80 6.80 -0.45
CA LEU A 125 14.20 6.04 0.75
C LEU A 125 13.04 5.70 1.66
N GLU A 126 12.07 6.59 1.79
CA GLU A 126 10.89 6.36 2.60
C GLU A 126 10.00 5.24 2.05
N LEU A 127 10.22 4.78 0.81
CA LEU A 127 9.49 3.69 0.17
C LEU A 127 9.85 2.28 0.64
N SER A 128 10.96 2.12 1.31
CA SER A 128 11.50 0.79 1.62
C SER A 128 10.90 0.13 2.85
N SER A 129 9.89 0.72 3.49
CA SER A 129 9.29 0.18 4.69
C SER A 129 7.76 -0.05 4.58
N PRO A 130 7.16 -1.07 5.23
CA PRO A 130 5.73 -1.37 5.16
C PRO A 130 4.90 -0.37 5.97
N ASN A 131 3.74 0.02 5.48
CA ASN A 131 2.75 0.98 6.04
C ASN A 131 2.96 2.47 5.69
N TYR A 132 2.97 2.82 4.40
CA TYR A 132 3.56 4.08 3.97
C TYR A 132 2.72 5.16 3.41
N ILE A 133 1.56 4.88 2.86
CA ILE A 133 0.81 5.86 2.07
C ILE A 133 0.65 7.19 2.82
N PRO A 134 0.25 7.25 4.11
CA PRO A 134 0.14 8.52 4.84
C PRO A 134 1.48 9.25 5.05
N ARG A 135 2.57 8.50 5.27
CA ARG A 135 3.91 9.10 5.44
C ARG A 135 4.43 9.67 4.13
N LEU A 136 4.19 8.94 3.03
CA LEU A 136 4.54 9.40 1.69
C LEU A 136 3.81 10.70 1.34
N TYR A 137 2.49 10.79 1.61
CA TYR A 137 1.72 12.01 1.40
C TYR A 137 2.31 13.20 2.16
N SER A 138 2.62 12.99 3.44
CA SER A 138 3.23 14.03 4.28
C SER A 138 4.63 14.44 3.80
N ALA A 139 5.44 13.49 3.33
CA ALA A 139 6.76 13.75 2.78
C ALA A 139 6.69 14.58 1.49
N VAL A 140 5.78 14.23 0.56
CA VAL A 140 5.57 14.96 -0.69
C VAL A 140 5.27 16.44 -0.42
N ILE A 141 4.34 16.74 0.50
CA ILE A 141 4.00 18.12 0.85
C ILE A 141 5.19 18.83 1.48
N ARG A 142 5.86 18.20 2.42
CA ARG A 142 7.03 18.76 3.10
C ARG A 142 8.09 19.18 2.08
N TYR A 143 8.47 18.28 1.17
CA TYR A 143 9.49 18.58 0.17
C TYR A 143 9.03 19.65 -0.82
N ALA A 144 7.77 19.63 -1.24
CA ALA A 144 7.23 20.64 -2.13
C ALA A 144 7.25 22.03 -1.49
N THR A 145 6.80 22.15 -0.23
CA THR A 145 6.78 23.43 0.49
C THR A 145 8.18 23.91 0.87
N ASP A 146 9.07 23.00 1.31
CA ASP A 146 10.45 23.37 1.69
C ASP A 146 11.26 23.84 0.46
N LEU A 147 11.11 23.18 -0.70
CA LEU A 147 11.81 23.56 -1.93
C LEU A 147 11.32 24.86 -2.55
N THR A 148 10.05 25.13 -2.43
CA THR A 148 9.47 26.39 -2.93
C THR A 148 9.43 27.49 -1.88
N GLU A 149 9.87 27.19 -0.63
CA GLU A 149 9.78 28.11 0.49
C GLU A 149 8.36 28.70 0.67
N THR A 150 7.31 27.84 0.42
CA THR A 150 5.92 28.23 0.59
C THR A 150 5.43 27.89 1.99
N PRO A 151 4.58 28.75 2.60
CA PRO A 151 4.11 28.55 3.98
C PRO A 151 3.14 27.37 4.12
N ALA A 152 2.46 26.97 3.03
CA ALA A 152 1.44 25.94 3.09
C ALA A 152 1.42 25.06 1.83
N GLY A 153 0.94 23.83 2.00
CA GLY A 153 0.73 22.90 0.89
C GLY A 153 -0.28 21.81 1.25
N SER A 154 -0.87 21.20 0.26
CA SER A 154 -1.82 20.10 0.41
C SER A 154 -1.74 19.12 -0.74
N LEU A 155 -2.14 17.87 -0.46
CA LEU A 155 -2.23 16.79 -1.43
C LEU A 155 -3.65 16.25 -1.44
N ALA A 156 -4.26 16.23 -2.61
CA ALA A 156 -5.57 15.64 -2.81
C ALA A 156 -5.49 14.52 -3.85
N MET A 157 -6.12 13.39 -3.54
CA MET A 157 -6.20 12.24 -4.42
C MET A 157 -7.57 12.19 -5.09
N PHE A 158 -7.61 11.72 -6.33
CA PHE A 158 -8.86 11.56 -7.08
C PHE A 158 -9.47 10.18 -6.81
N ASP A 159 -10.71 10.16 -6.35
CA ASP A 159 -11.53 8.96 -6.19
C ASP A 159 -12.38 8.80 -7.46
N GLU A 160 -11.92 7.94 -8.38
CA GLU A 160 -12.63 7.70 -9.65
C GLU A 160 -14.03 7.12 -9.44
N GLN A 161 -14.24 6.31 -8.39
CA GLN A 161 -15.54 5.67 -8.16
C GLN A 161 -16.61 6.66 -7.72
N GLN A 162 -16.23 7.66 -6.93
CA GLN A 162 -17.14 8.67 -6.41
C GLN A 162 -17.11 9.97 -7.24
N GLY A 163 -16.14 10.13 -8.14
CA GLY A 163 -15.93 11.38 -8.89
C GLY A 163 -15.55 12.55 -7.99
N GLU A 164 -14.85 12.28 -6.89
CA GLU A 164 -14.51 13.25 -5.84
C GLU A 164 -13.01 13.35 -5.64
N MET A 165 -12.57 14.52 -5.16
CA MET A 165 -11.23 14.70 -4.61
C MET A 165 -11.25 14.46 -3.10
N VAL A 166 -10.22 13.83 -2.60
CA VAL A 166 -10.03 13.52 -1.17
C VAL A 166 -8.75 14.17 -0.71
N LEU A 167 -8.82 15.08 0.26
CA LEU A 167 -7.63 15.63 0.91
C LEU A 167 -6.97 14.52 1.75
N VAL A 168 -5.75 14.16 1.42
CA VAL A 168 -5.03 13.07 2.09
C VAL A 168 -3.92 13.56 3.02
N ALA A 169 -3.40 14.77 2.79
CA ALA A 169 -2.46 15.42 3.68
C ALA A 169 -2.44 16.93 3.46
N SER A 170 -2.06 17.68 4.50
CA SER A 170 -1.90 19.14 4.45
C SER A 170 -0.84 19.61 5.44
N ARG A 171 -0.25 20.78 5.17
CA ARG A 171 0.75 21.45 6.03
C ARG A 171 0.55 22.97 5.95
N GLY A 172 0.70 23.67 7.07
CA GLY A 172 0.71 25.14 7.12
C GLY A 172 -0.66 25.80 7.14
N PHE A 173 -1.76 25.01 7.21
CA PHE A 173 -3.13 25.50 7.31
C PHE A 173 -3.68 25.47 8.74
N SER A 174 -4.86 26.03 8.94
CA SER A 174 -5.56 26.01 10.23
C SER A 174 -5.91 24.58 10.66
N LYS A 175 -6.14 24.37 11.97
CA LYS A 175 -6.53 23.05 12.48
C LYS A 175 -7.84 22.52 11.87
N GLY A 176 -8.73 23.41 11.42
CA GLY A 176 -9.99 23.04 10.77
C GLY A 176 -9.85 22.50 9.35
N PHE A 177 -8.74 22.81 8.67
CA PHE A 177 -8.47 22.34 7.32
C PHE A 177 -8.05 20.86 7.27
N ALA A 178 -7.51 20.33 8.38
CA ALA A 178 -6.76 19.07 8.39
C ALA A 178 -7.62 17.79 8.44
N HIS A 179 -8.94 17.88 8.60
CA HIS A 179 -9.77 16.69 8.79
C HIS A 179 -10.59 16.35 7.55
N THR A 180 -10.20 15.24 6.89
CA THR A 180 -10.91 14.45 5.87
C THR A 180 -11.88 15.27 5.00
N TYR A 181 -11.35 16.18 4.23
CA TYR A 181 -12.17 16.98 3.32
C TYR A 181 -12.31 16.25 1.99
N ARG A 182 -13.58 16.04 1.55
CA ARG A 182 -13.94 15.52 0.24
C ARG A 182 -14.72 16.58 -0.51
N TRP A 183 -14.49 16.72 -1.81
CA TRP A 183 -15.29 17.63 -2.64
C TRP A 183 -15.50 17.07 -4.04
N LYS A 184 -16.69 17.32 -4.57
CA LYS A 184 -17.03 17.00 -5.95
C LYS A 184 -16.30 17.92 -6.91
N VAL A 185 -15.84 17.37 -8.02
CA VAL A 185 -15.22 18.15 -9.09
C VAL A 185 -16.30 18.99 -9.78
N ARG A 186 -16.29 20.30 -9.54
CA ARG A 186 -17.25 21.23 -10.15
C ARG A 186 -16.84 21.55 -11.58
N LYS A 187 -17.78 21.49 -12.54
CA LYS A 187 -17.56 21.92 -13.92
C LYS A 187 -17.15 23.41 -13.95
N GLY A 188 -16.04 23.73 -14.61
CA GLY A 188 -15.48 25.10 -14.64
C GLY A 188 -14.70 25.53 -13.40
N GLY A 189 -14.67 24.72 -12.33
CA GLY A 189 -13.85 25.01 -11.13
C GLY A 189 -12.36 24.70 -11.34
N LEU A 190 -11.54 25.12 -10.37
CA LEU A 190 -10.09 24.97 -10.39
C LEU A 190 -9.65 23.50 -10.65
N THR A 191 -10.23 22.56 -9.90
CA THR A 191 -9.93 21.14 -10.03
C THR A 191 -10.25 20.62 -11.43
N ALA A 192 -11.43 20.93 -11.97
CA ALA A 192 -11.82 20.52 -13.33
C ALA A 192 -10.87 21.11 -14.39
N HIS A 193 -10.44 22.34 -14.20
CA HIS A 193 -9.50 23.00 -15.10
C HIS A 193 -8.15 22.25 -15.13
N ILE A 194 -7.59 21.90 -13.97
CA ILE A 194 -6.33 21.14 -13.85
C ILE A 194 -6.47 19.75 -14.47
N LEU A 195 -7.55 19.03 -14.19
CA LEU A 195 -7.80 17.70 -14.73
C LEU A 195 -7.91 17.70 -16.25
N ASN A 196 -8.52 18.73 -16.83
CA ASN A 196 -8.70 18.85 -18.29
C ASN A 196 -7.42 19.27 -19.01
N GLN A 197 -6.66 20.21 -18.46
CA GLN A 197 -5.43 20.71 -19.09
C GLN A 197 -4.22 19.76 -18.91
N LYS A 198 -4.29 18.84 -17.96
CA LYS A 198 -3.22 17.89 -17.63
C LYS A 198 -1.84 18.54 -17.37
N GLY A 199 -1.83 19.83 -17.08
CA GLY A 199 -0.62 20.65 -16.87
C GLY A 199 -0.64 21.35 -15.51
N ALA A 200 0.50 21.90 -15.13
CA ALA A 200 0.60 22.73 -13.94
C ALA A 200 -0.21 24.02 -14.12
N LEU A 201 -0.99 24.38 -13.08
CA LEU A 201 -1.70 25.66 -13.02
C LEU A 201 -1.07 26.54 -11.97
N ILE A 202 -0.58 27.70 -12.39
CA ILE A 202 0.07 28.69 -11.53
C ILE A 202 -0.83 29.92 -11.44
N ILE A 203 -1.17 30.31 -10.22
CA ILE A 203 -1.97 31.52 -9.95
C ILE A 203 -1.20 32.39 -8.94
N GLU A 204 -0.70 33.51 -9.43
CA GLU A 204 0.08 34.47 -8.60
C GLU A 204 -0.81 35.28 -7.66
N ASP A 205 -2.08 35.48 -8.02
CA ASP A 205 -3.05 36.25 -7.27
C ASP A 205 -4.49 35.77 -7.54
N LEU A 206 -5.05 34.98 -6.63
CA LEU A 206 -6.39 34.39 -6.73
C LEU A 206 -7.52 35.44 -6.86
N THR A 207 -7.30 36.66 -6.39
CA THR A 207 -8.33 37.71 -6.52
C THR A 207 -8.60 38.13 -7.95
N LYS A 208 -7.71 37.80 -8.87
CA LYS A 208 -7.87 38.03 -10.32
C LYS A 208 -8.64 36.92 -11.04
N TYR A 209 -9.00 35.83 -10.31
CA TYR A 209 -9.65 34.66 -10.87
C TYR A 209 -10.94 34.32 -10.11
N PRO A 210 -11.99 35.19 -10.20
CA PRO A 210 -13.23 34.96 -9.48
C PRO A 210 -13.95 33.66 -9.86
N GLN A 211 -13.67 33.10 -11.06
CA GLN A 211 -14.20 31.80 -11.50
C GLN A 211 -13.69 30.62 -10.66
N PHE A 212 -12.59 30.78 -9.94
CA PHE A 212 -12.01 29.78 -9.04
C PHE A 212 -12.37 30.03 -7.58
N ASP A 213 -13.45 30.77 -7.33
CA ASP A 213 -13.92 31.04 -5.99
C ASP A 213 -14.19 29.73 -5.22
N ASN A 214 -13.53 29.61 -4.07
CA ASN A 214 -13.68 28.48 -3.16
C ASN A 214 -13.69 29.03 -1.73
N PRO A 215 -14.73 28.75 -0.94
CA PRO A 215 -14.82 29.19 0.46
C PRO A 215 -13.56 28.86 1.30
N ILE A 216 -12.88 27.77 0.98
CA ILE A 216 -11.66 27.37 1.65
C ILE A 216 -10.52 28.35 1.38
N PHE A 217 -10.38 28.85 0.15
CA PHE A 217 -9.34 29.82 -0.16
C PHE A 217 -9.50 31.10 0.62
N LEU A 218 -10.74 31.52 0.84
CA LEU A 218 -11.08 32.68 1.66
C LEU A 218 -10.82 32.42 3.16
N ALA A 219 -11.31 31.27 3.65
CA ALA A 219 -11.15 30.88 5.07
C ALA A 219 -9.68 30.76 5.46
N GLU A 220 -8.84 30.16 4.62
CA GLU A 220 -7.41 29.97 4.81
C GLU A 220 -6.56 31.16 4.32
N LYS A 221 -7.22 32.20 3.76
CA LYS A 221 -6.56 33.43 3.23
C LYS A 221 -5.51 33.13 2.15
N ILE A 222 -5.75 32.10 1.34
CA ILE A 222 -4.84 31.73 0.24
C ILE A 222 -4.87 32.82 -0.81
N ARG A 223 -3.70 33.34 -1.20
CA ARG A 223 -3.57 34.42 -2.17
C ARG A 223 -2.92 33.97 -3.48
N ALA A 224 -1.94 33.08 -3.41
CA ALA A 224 -1.27 32.49 -4.56
C ALA A 224 -1.20 30.98 -4.43
N LEU A 225 -1.22 30.27 -5.53
CA LEU A 225 -1.06 28.81 -5.54
C LEU A 225 -0.37 28.31 -6.81
N ALA A 226 0.36 27.21 -6.65
CA ALA A 226 0.75 26.32 -7.76
C ALA A 226 0.06 24.97 -7.55
N ALA A 227 -0.71 24.53 -8.53
CA ALA A 227 -1.40 23.26 -8.53
C ALA A 227 -0.81 22.36 -9.62
N ILE A 228 -0.23 21.24 -9.19
CA ILE A 228 0.51 20.33 -10.05
C ILE A 228 -0.20 18.98 -10.07
N PRO A 229 -0.67 18.49 -11.24
CA PRO A 229 -1.30 17.19 -11.33
C PRO A 229 -0.29 16.07 -11.05
N LEU A 230 -0.68 15.10 -10.25
CA LEU A 230 0.00 13.83 -10.09
C LEU A 230 -0.48 12.90 -11.20
N ALA A 231 0.36 12.67 -12.19
CA ALA A 231 0.03 11.83 -13.33
C ALA A 231 0.87 10.54 -13.30
N ALA A 232 0.20 9.39 -13.34
CA ALA A 232 0.81 8.09 -13.48
C ALA A 232 0.14 7.36 -14.65
N GLU A 233 0.93 6.75 -15.54
CA GLU A 233 0.45 6.01 -16.73
C GLU A 233 -0.58 6.76 -17.58
N GLY A 234 -0.44 8.10 -17.68
CA GLY A 234 -1.34 8.96 -18.46
C GLY A 234 -2.66 9.35 -17.77
N LYS A 235 -2.91 8.86 -16.55
CA LYS A 235 -4.05 9.24 -15.71
C LYS A 235 -3.62 10.18 -14.59
N ILE A 236 -4.48 11.14 -14.24
CA ILE A 236 -4.27 11.99 -13.08
C ILE A 236 -4.85 11.28 -11.86
N VAL A 237 -3.99 10.93 -10.93
CA VAL A 237 -4.34 10.23 -9.68
C VAL A 237 -4.54 11.18 -8.51
N GLY A 238 -4.12 12.44 -8.64
CA GLY A 238 -4.24 13.46 -7.61
C GLY A 238 -3.69 14.83 -8.04
N ILE A 239 -3.69 15.78 -7.12
CA ILE A 239 -3.14 17.12 -7.32
C ILE A 239 -2.35 17.53 -6.08
N LEU A 240 -1.12 17.99 -6.31
CA LEU A 240 -0.27 18.63 -5.32
C LEU A 240 -0.48 20.14 -5.40
N TYR A 241 -0.83 20.74 -4.28
CA TYR A 241 -0.96 22.19 -4.14
C TYR A 241 0.16 22.72 -3.23
N VAL A 242 0.81 23.79 -3.65
CA VAL A 242 1.59 24.66 -2.77
C VAL A 242 0.99 26.06 -2.78
N ASN A 243 0.85 26.66 -1.61
CA ASN A 243 0.05 27.86 -1.42
C ASN A 243 0.83 28.94 -0.68
N ASP A 244 0.56 30.20 -1.00
CA ASP A 244 1.03 31.34 -0.27
C ASP A 244 -0.14 32.26 0.15
N PHE A 245 -0.02 32.87 1.31
CA PHE A 245 -0.99 33.81 1.87
C PHE A 245 -0.79 35.24 1.35
N LYS A 246 0.24 35.44 0.53
CA LYS A 246 0.56 36.69 -0.15
C LYS A 246 0.61 36.44 -1.66
N ARG A 247 0.50 37.51 -2.43
CA ARG A 247 0.80 37.45 -3.86
C ARG A 247 2.23 36.95 -4.07
N ARG A 248 2.38 35.96 -4.96
CA ARG A 248 3.68 35.33 -5.26
C ARG A 248 3.75 34.88 -6.70
N SER A 249 4.89 35.13 -7.33
CA SER A 249 5.27 34.51 -8.59
C SER A 249 6.07 33.24 -8.33
N PHE A 250 5.78 32.19 -9.08
CA PHE A 250 6.57 30.96 -9.08
C PHE A 250 7.51 30.95 -10.29
N SER A 251 8.79 30.81 -10.04
CA SER A 251 9.80 30.72 -11.10
C SER A 251 9.64 29.42 -11.94
N THR A 252 10.17 29.42 -13.16
CA THR A 252 10.22 28.22 -14.00
C THR A 252 10.92 27.07 -13.29
N LEU A 253 11.98 27.34 -12.51
CA LEU A 253 12.69 26.33 -11.74
C LEU A 253 11.79 25.72 -10.66
N GLU A 254 11.10 26.53 -9.85
CA GLU A 254 10.19 26.05 -8.82
C GLU A 254 9.07 25.20 -9.40
N THR A 255 8.45 25.66 -10.49
CA THR A 255 7.40 24.91 -11.19
C THR A 255 7.94 23.58 -11.72
N SER A 256 9.12 23.56 -12.30
CA SER A 256 9.77 22.36 -12.79
C SER A 256 10.08 21.36 -11.69
N VAL A 257 10.57 21.83 -10.55
CA VAL A 257 10.84 20.98 -9.38
C VAL A 257 9.56 20.41 -8.81
N LEU A 258 8.50 21.21 -8.71
CA LEU A 258 7.18 20.73 -8.28
C LEU A 258 6.63 19.65 -9.23
N GLN A 259 6.78 19.83 -10.55
CA GLN A 259 6.38 18.81 -11.54
C GLN A 259 7.16 17.50 -11.35
N LEU A 260 8.47 17.58 -11.08
CA LEU A 260 9.30 16.42 -10.80
C LEU A 260 8.81 15.69 -9.53
N ILE A 261 8.61 16.43 -8.43
CA ILE A 261 8.08 15.86 -7.18
C ILE A 261 6.73 15.19 -7.43
N ALA A 262 5.81 15.85 -8.14
CA ALA A 262 4.50 15.32 -8.44
C ALA A 262 4.57 14.04 -9.29
N THR A 263 5.44 13.99 -10.29
CA THR A 263 5.63 12.79 -11.13
C THR A 263 6.16 11.61 -10.33
N ILE A 264 7.18 11.85 -9.52
CA ILE A 264 7.73 10.80 -8.65
C ILE A 264 6.69 10.36 -7.64
N ALA A 265 6.03 11.29 -6.96
CA ALA A 265 4.99 11.00 -5.99
C ALA A 265 3.86 10.16 -6.59
N ALA A 266 3.39 10.50 -7.79
CA ALA A 266 2.35 9.74 -8.50
C ALA A 266 2.76 8.27 -8.69
N THR A 267 3.96 8.04 -9.23
CA THR A 267 4.50 6.69 -9.46
C THR A 267 4.62 5.90 -8.16
N LEU A 268 5.08 6.53 -7.08
CA LEU A 268 5.28 5.91 -5.80
C LEU A 268 3.97 5.56 -5.10
N ILE A 269 2.99 6.47 -5.15
CA ILE A 269 1.65 6.27 -4.60
C ILE A 269 0.95 5.11 -5.32
N GLU A 270 1.03 5.09 -6.64
CA GLU A 270 0.44 4.01 -7.43
C GLU A 270 1.08 2.66 -7.11
N ARG A 271 2.41 2.60 -7.08
CA ARG A 271 3.14 1.40 -6.69
C ARG A 271 2.79 0.92 -5.29
N ALA A 272 2.69 1.83 -4.31
CA ALA A 272 2.30 1.49 -2.95
C ALA A 272 0.88 0.90 -2.90
N LYS A 273 -0.07 1.48 -3.63
CA LYS A 273 -1.44 0.95 -3.76
C LYS A 273 -1.47 -0.45 -4.38
N ILE A 274 -0.73 -0.64 -5.48
CA ILE A 274 -0.62 -1.96 -6.14
C ILE A 274 -0.01 -2.98 -5.17
N MET A 275 1.02 -2.60 -4.42
CA MET A 275 1.67 -3.48 -3.45
C MET A 275 0.73 -3.85 -2.30
N GLU A 276 -0.05 -2.88 -1.78
CA GLU A 276 -1.06 -3.12 -0.74
C GLU A 276 -2.14 -4.09 -1.23
N VAL A 277 -2.69 -3.85 -2.42
CA VAL A 277 -3.67 -4.75 -3.04
C VAL A 277 -3.07 -6.13 -3.27
N THR A 278 -1.85 -6.22 -3.79
CA THR A 278 -1.15 -7.50 -4.03
C THR A 278 -0.91 -8.25 -2.72
N GLN A 279 -0.53 -7.55 -1.65
CA GLN A 279 -0.38 -8.15 -0.33
C GLN A 279 -1.71 -8.68 0.20
N LEU A 280 -2.80 -7.89 0.09
CA LEU A 280 -4.13 -8.33 0.50
C LEU A 280 -4.55 -9.58 -0.25
N ILE A 281 -4.41 -9.63 -1.58
CA ILE A 281 -4.70 -10.82 -2.38
C ILE A 281 -3.83 -12.01 -1.95
N ALA A 282 -2.56 -11.79 -1.64
CA ALA A 282 -1.66 -12.86 -1.23
C ALA A 282 -1.99 -13.46 0.15
N ILE A 283 -2.68 -12.74 1.03
CA ILE A 283 -2.98 -13.16 2.40
C ILE A 283 -4.46 -13.44 2.68
N THR A 284 -5.38 -13.07 1.78
CA THR A 284 -6.82 -13.29 1.95
C THR A 284 -7.35 -14.37 1.02
N ASP A 285 -8.47 -14.97 1.39
CA ASP A 285 -9.30 -15.82 0.54
C ASP A 285 -10.28 -14.94 -0.24
N GLU A 286 -10.26 -15.04 -1.58
CA GLU A 286 -11.04 -14.19 -2.48
C GLU A 286 -12.56 -14.34 -2.30
N LEU A 287 -13.01 -15.53 -1.90
CA LEU A 287 -14.43 -15.81 -1.74
C LEU A 287 -15.00 -15.21 -0.45
N THR A 288 -14.31 -15.40 0.66
CA THR A 288 -14.83 -15.07 2.00
C THR A 288 -14.29 -13.74 2.55
N GLY A 289 -13.18 -13.24 2.00
CA GLY A 289 -12.47 -12.05 2.48
C GLY A 289 -11.77 -12.26 3.84
N LEU A 290 -11.75 -13.46 4.39
CA LEU A 290 -10.95 -13.83 5.54
C LEU A 290 -9.50 -14.11 5.14
N PHE A 291 -8.61 -14.33 6.11
CA PHE A 291 -7.26 -14.76 5.76
C PHE A 291 -7.26 -16.13 5.07
N ASN A 292 -6.32 -16.35 4.17
CA ASN A 292 -6.14 -17.64 3.52
C ASN A 292 -5.33 -18.61 4.39
N HIS A 293 -5.33 -19.88 4.02
CA HIS A 293 -4.63 -20.97 4.74
C HIS A 293 -3.14 -20.68 4.95
N ARG A 294 -2.45 -20.11 3.93
CA ARG A 294 -1.02 -19.79 4.04
C ARG A 294 -0.75 -18.77 5.13
N HIS A 295 -1.51 -17.68 5.13
CA HIS A 295 -1.36 -16.63 6.13
C HIS A 295 -1.75 -17.12 7.53
N PHE A 296 -2.80 -17.94 7.64
CA PHE A 296 -3.18 -18.60 8.89
C PHE A 296 -2.01 -19.37 9.52
N LEU A 297 -1.34 -20.24 8.76
CA LEU A 297 -0.21 -21.03 9.28
C LEU A 297 0.95 -20.13 9.75
N GLN A 298 1.26 -19.08 9.00
CA GLN A 298 2.28 -18.11 9.39
C GLN A 298 1.92 -17.40 10.71
N ARG A 299 0.69 -16.92 10.82
CA ARG A 299 0.21 -16.21 12.00
C ARG A 299 0.14 -17.14 13.22
N LEU A 300 -0.35 -18.35 13.06
CA LEU A 300 -0.41 -19.33 14.17
C LEU A 300 0.98 -19.62 14.73
N SER A 301 1.97 -19.82 13.86
CA SER A 301 3.36 -20.03 14.27
C SER A 301 3.92 -18.83 15.06
N VAL A 302 3.63 -17.61 14.62
CA VAL A 302 4.07 -16.39 15.31
C VAL A 302 3.41 -16.23 16.68
N GLU A 303 2.09 -16.46 16.77
CA GLU A 303 1.35 -16.32 18.03
C GLU A 303 1.75 -17.39 19.05
N ILE A 304 2.00 -18.63 18.62
CA ILE A 304 2.53 -19.69 19.52
C ILE A 304 3.92 -19.33 20.05
N ALA A 305 4.82 -18.85 19.16
CA ALA A 305 6.16 -18.43 19.57
C ALA A 305 6.10 -17.24 20.56
N ARG A 306 5.19 -16.29 20.32
CA ARG A 306 4.94 -15.15 21.21
C ARG A 306 4.41 -15.63 22.57
N ALA A 307 3.38 -16.49 22.56
CA ALA A 307 2.76 -17.04 23.75
C ALA A 307 3.76 -17.84 24.61
N GLY A 308 4.62 -18.66 23.98
CA GLY A 308 5.68 -19.38 24.69
C GLY A 308 6.69 -18.45 25.36
N ARG A 309 7.00 -17.29 24.75
CA ARG A 309 7.92 -16.30 25.33
C ARG A 309 7.33 -15.57 26.55
N TYR A 310 6.05 -15.25 26.50
CA TYR A 310 5.39 -14.41 27.50
C TYR A 310 4.49 -15.21 28.46
N HIS A 311 4.48 -16.54 28.33
CA HIS A 311 3.64 -17.45 29.12
C HIS A 311 2.14 -17.14 29.04
N HIS A 312 1.69 -16.79 27.82
CA HIS A 312 0.28 -16.58 27.50
C HIS A 312 -0.32 -17.83 26.87
N GLU A 313 -1.65 -17.91 26.86
CA GLU A 313 -2.39 -18.96 26.17
C GLU A 313 -2.80 -18.46 24.76
N VAL A 314 -2.90 -19.39 23.82
CA VAL A 314 -3.48 -19.17 22.49
C VAL A 314 -4.48 -20.26 22.22
N ALA A 315 -5.72 -19.89 21.97
CA ALA A 315 -6.73 -20.82 21.53
C ALA A 315 -6.84 -20.88 20.02
N LEU A 316 -7.11 -22.06 19.49
CA LEU A 316 -7.42 -22.32 18.08
C LEU A 316 -8.79 -22.99 18.00
N ALA A 317 -9.69 -22.38 17.20
CA ALA A 317 -10.96 -23.00 16.82
C ALA A 317 -10.91 -23.41 15.36
N MET A 318 -11.22 -24.67 15.08
CA MET A 318 -11.51 -25.19 13.73
C MET A 318 -13.02 -25.32 13.56
N LEU A 319 -13.55 -24.81 12.45
CA LEU A 319 -14.98 -24.80 12.16
C LEU A 319 -15.25 -25.47 10.83
N ASP A 320 -16.45 -26.07 10.71
CA ASP A 320 -16.91 -26.64 9.45
C ASP A 320 -18.43 -26.44 9.33
N VAL A 321 -18.89 -26.19 8.12
CA VAL A 321 -20.31 -25.98 7.81
C VAL A 321 -21.03 -27.32 7.79
N ASP A 322 -22.00 -27.47 8.69
CA ASP A 322 -22.76 -28.72 8.80
C ASP A 322 -23.55 -29.01 7.52
N HIS A 323 -23.41 -30.24 7.02
CA HIS A 323 -24.11 -30.73 5.84
C HIS A 323 -23.82 -29.94 4.53
N PHE A 324 -22.69 -29.25 4.43
CA PHE A 324 -22.38 -28.41 3.26
C PHE A 324 -22.34 -29.16 1.95
N LYS A 325 -21.79 -30.38 1.92
CA LYS A 325 -21.80 -31.22 0.72
C LYS A 325 -23.23 -31.50 0.25
N HIS A 326 -24.13 -31.88 1.16
CA HIS A 326 -25.54 -32.13 0.81
C HIS A 326 -26.22 -30.86 0.26
N TYR A 327 -25.89 -29.71 0.83
CA TYR A 327 -26.39 -28.41 0.32
C TYR A 327 -25.90 -28.17 -1.11
N ASN A 328 -24.62 -28.37 -1.41
CA ASN A 328 -24.04 -28.22 -2.75
C ASN A 328 -24.66 -29.22 -3.75
N ASP A 329 -24.84 -30.49 -3.34
CA ASP A 329 -25.43 -31.50 -4.18
C ASP A 329 -26.89 -31.14 -4.55
N THR A 330 -27.60 -30.42 -3.66
CA THR A 330 -29.01 -30.05 -3.87
C THR A 330 -29.15 -28.71 -4.63
N HIS A 331 -28.31 -27.72 -4.34
CA HIS A 331 -28.49 -26.34 -4.80
C HIS A 331 -27.37 -25.86 -5.73
N GLY A 332 -26.34 -26.66 -5.91
CA GLY A 332 -25.19 -26.35 -6.76
C GLY A 332 -24.11 -25.54 -6.04
N HIS A 333 -22.89 -25.62 -6.55
CA HIS A 333 -21.70 -24.99 -5.96
C HIS A 333 -21.77 -23.44 -5.89
N LEU A 334 -22.47 -22.80 -6.82
CA LEU A 334 -22.63 -21.35 -6.80
C LEU A 334 -23.38 -20.88 -5.54
N GLN A 335 -24.43 -21.62 -5.16
CA GLN A 335 -25.19 -21.32 -3.95
C GLN A 335 -24.39 -21.63 -2.68
N GLY A 336 -23.58 -22.70 -2.69
CA GLY A 336 -22.63 -22.97 -1.62
C GLY A 336 -21.60 -21.86 -1.43
N ASN A 337 -21.11 -21.28 -2.52
CA ASN A 337 -20.21 -20.14 -2.44
C ASN A 337 -20.84 -18.92 -1.75
N GLU A 338 -22.14 -18.67 -1.96
CA GLU A 338 -22.86 -17.59 -1.27
C GLU A 338 -22.96 -17.84 0.25
N ILE A 339 -23.16 -19.11 0.67
CA ILE A 339 -23.10 -19.49 2.10
C ILE A 339 -21.71 -19.19 2.66
N LEU A 340 -20.64 -19.56 1.96
CA LEU A 340 -19.28 -19.33 2.44
C LEU A 340 -18.96 -17.83 2.56
N LYS A 341 -19.40 -17.00 1.60
CA LYS A 341 -19.30 -15.54 1.68
C LYS A 341 -20.05 -14.96 2.88
N TRP A 342 -21.28 -15.39 3.06
CA TRP A 342 -22.11 -14.98 4.19
C TRP A 342 -21.47 -15.39 5.51
N LEU A 343 -21.03 -16.65 5.65
CA LEU A 343 -20.37 -17.16 6.85
C LEU A 343 -19.09 -16.35 7.18
N GLY A 344 -18.29 -16.01 6.16
CA GLY A 344 -17.12 -15.14 6.32
C GLY A 344 -17.45 -13.79 6.97
N LYS A 345 -18.59 -13.18 6.59
CA LYS A 345 -19.08 -11.93 7.19
C LYS A 345 -19.53 -12.14 8.63
N VAL A 346 -20.29 -13.23 8.91
CA VAL A 346 -20.75 -13.55 10.27
C VAL A 346 -19.56 -13.81 11.20
N ILE A 347 -18.57 -14.58 10.74
CA ILE A 347 -17.35 -14.83 11.51
C ILE A 347 -16.66 -13.50 11.85
N ARG A 348 -16.40 -12.66 10.85
CA ARG A 348 -15.71 -11.39 11.06
C ARG A 348 -16.42 -10.45 12.01
N SER A 349 -17.76 -10.36 11.95
CA SER A 349 -18.55 -9.49 12.83
C SER A 349 -18.68 -10.01 14.25
N SER A 350 -18.44 -11.31 14.48
CA SER A 350 -18.55 -11.97 15.80
C SER A 350 -17.27 -11.95 16.62
N LEU A 351 -16.14 -11.54 16.01
CA LEU A 351 -14.80 -11.62 16.59
C LEU A 351 -14.25 -10.26 17.00
N ARG A 352 -13.26 -10.26 17.90
CA ARG A 352 -12.48 -9.07 18.29
C ARG A 352 -11.45 -8.75 17.20
N GLU A 353 -10.93 -7.53 17.21
CA GLU A 353 -9.86 -7.11 16.30
C GLU A 353 -8.58 -7.95 16.42
N ALA A 354 -8.28 -8.46 17.62
CA ALA A 354 -7.12 -9.31 17.88
C ALA A 354 -7.27 -10.73 17.36
N ASP A 355 -8.50 -11.20 17.14
CA ASP A 355 -8.76 -12.56 16.66
C ASP A 355 -8.47 -12.64 15.15
N ILE A 356 -7.92 -13.77 14.70
CA ILE A 356 -7.43 -13.95 13.34
C ILE A 356 -8.25 -15.06 12.64
N PRO A 357 -9.35 -14.70 11.96
CA PRO A 357 -10.16 -15.67 11.23
C PRO A 357 -9.57 -15.95 9.85
N ALA A 358 -9.62 -17.21 9.43
CA ALA A 358 -9.15 -17.68 8.15
C ALA A 358 -10.08 -18.71 7.53
N ARG A 359 -10.07 -18.81 6.21
CA ARG A 359 -10.58 -19.98 5.52
C ARG A 359 -9.46 -21.01 5.42
N TYR A 360 -9.66 -22.17 6.05
CA TYR A 360 -8.65 -23.21 6.14
C TYR A 360 -8.69 -24.15 4.93
N GLY A 361 -9.89 -24.52 4.46
CA GLY A 361 -10.14 -25.41 3.34
C GLY A 361 -11.42 -25.06 2.58
N GLY A 362 -12.01 -26.01 1.87
CA GLY A 362 -13.22 -25.81 1.07
C GLY A 362 -14.36 -25.16 1.86
N GLU A 363 -14.83 -25.86 2.90
CA GLU A 363 -15.92 -25.44 3.80
C GLU A 363 -15.44 -25.26 5.25
N GLU A 364 -14.12 -25.32 5.44
CA GLU A 364 -13.48 -25.28 6.75
C GLU A 364 -12.89 -23.89 7.04
N PHE A 365 -13.06 -23.43 8.27
CA PHE A 365 -12.55 -22.17 8.76
C PHE A 365 -11.73 -22.37 10.03
N ALA A 366 -10.80 -21.48 10.30
CA ALA A 366 -9.97 -21.49 11.48
C ALA A 366 -9.95 -20.11 12.13
N ILE A 367 -9.89 -20.06 13.46
CA ILE A 367 -9.79 -18.80 14.20
C ILE A 367 -8.68 -18.94 15.22
N ILE A 368 -7.63 -18.12 15.12
CA ILE A 368 -6.62 -17.98 16.15
C ILE A 368 -7.10 -16.91 17.12
N MET A 369 -7.11 -17.23 18.40
CA MET A 369 -7.51 -16.35 19.49
C MET A 369 -6.31 -16.14 20.43
N PRO A 370 -5.50 -15.08 20.22
CA PRO A 370 -4.38 -14.77 21.09
C PRO A 370 -4.84 -14.42 22.51
N GLU A 371 -3.99 -14.72 23.50
CA GLU A 371 -4.21 -14.39 24.91
C GLU A 371 -5.61 -14.83 25.41
N THR A 372 -6.01 -16.07 25.03
CA THR A 372 -7.36 -16.58 25.28
C THR A 372 -7.28 -17.95 25.91
N THR A 373 -7.90 -18.08 27.10
CA THR A 373 -7.97 -19.33 27.86
C THR A 373 -8.96 -20.31 27.22
N ALA A 374 -8.92 -21.60 27.62
CA ALA A 374 -9.90 -22.61 27.20
C ALA A 374 -11.34 -22.22 27.51
N ALA A 375 -11.57 -21.62 28.67
CA ALA A 375 -12.90 -21.17 29.10
C ALA A 375 -13.42 -20.02 28.25
N ASP A 376 -12.56 -19.00 27.99
CA ASP A 376 -12.93 -17.87 27.18
C ASP A 376 -13.12 -18.26 25.71
N ALA A 377 -12.28 -19.15 25.18
CA ALA A 377 -12.41 -19.68 23.84
C ALA A 377 -13.73 -20.41 23.63
N LYS A 378 -14.19 -21.19 24.63
CA LYS A 378 -15.50 -21.82 24.59
C LYS A 378 -16.63 -20.80 24.52
N VAL A 379 -16.56 -19.73 25.30
CA VAL A 379 -17.56 -18.64 25.24
C VAL A 379 -17.59 -17.94 23.87
N ILE A 380 -16.41 -17.64 23.34
CA ILE A 380 -16.29 -16.99 22.00
C ILE A 380 -16.84 -17.92 20.92
N ALA A 381 -16.46 -19.19 20.94
CA ALA A 381 -16.91 -20.18 19.97
C ALA A 381 -18.43 -20.39 20.04
N GLU A 382 -19.02 -20.47 21.28
CA GLU A 382 -20.48 -20.61 21.46
C GLU A 382 -21.23 -19.37 20.98
N ARG A 383 -20.71 -18.17 21.25
CA ARG A 383 -21.27 -16.95 20.69
C ARG A 383 -21.27 -16.97 19.16
N LEU A 384 -20.17 -17.40 18.53
CA LEU A 384 -20.06 -17.55 17.08
C LEU A 384 -21.04 -18.61 16.56
N ARG A 385 -21.08 -19.79 17.16
CA ARG A 385 -22.01 -20.86 16.78
C ARG A 385 -23.46 -20.36 16.77
N ARG A 386 -23.87 -19.68 17.85
CA ARG A 386 -25.22 -19.09 17.95
C ARG A 386 -25.42 -17.99 16.91
N ALA A 387 -24.45 -17.11 16.70
CA ALA A 387 -24.54 -16.06 15.68
C ALA A 387 -24.77 -16.64 14.28
N VAL A 388 -24.14 -17.77 13.96
CA VAL A 388 -24.38 -18.48 12.69
C VAL A 388 -25.78 -19.09 12.66
N GLU A 389 -26.22 -19.75 13.72
CA GLU A 389 -27.54 -20.41 13.80
C GLU A 389 -28.70 -19.41 13.78
N GLU A 390 -28.53 -18.26 14.43
CA GLU A 390 -29.57 -17.23 14.61
C GLU A 390 -29.61 -16.22 13.45
N THR A 391 -28.53 -16.04 12.70
CA THR A 391 -28.50 -15.15 11.56
C THR A 391 -29.01 -15.87 10.32
N PRO A 392 -30.17 -15.48 9.77
CA PRO A 392 -30.68 -16.16 8.60
C PRO A 392 -29.81 -15.89 7.38
N PHE A 393 -29.49 -16.94 6.65
CA PHE A 393 -28.94 -16.84 5.29
C PHE A 393 -30.09 -16.55 4.34
N GLN A 394 -30.16 -15.30 3.84
CA GLN A 394 -31.15 -14.91 2.85
C GLN A 394 -30.60 -15.10 1.45
N ASN A 395 -31.37 -15.78 0.62
CA ASN A 395 -31.05 -15.97 -0.79
C ASN A 395 -32.30 -15.68 -1.64
N ASP A 396 -32.18 -14.83 -2.64
CA ASP A 396 -33.30 -14.40 -3.50
C ASP A 396 -33.99 -15.55 -4.21
N ALA A 397 -33.26 -16.64 -4.52
CA ALA A 397 -33.78 -17.81 -5.22
C ALA A 397 -34.35 -18.89 -4.29
N LEU A 398 -33.89 -18.98 -3.02
CA LEU A 398 -34.16 -20.12 -2.13
C LEU A 398 -34.87 -19.73 -0.83
N GLY A 399 -35.10 -18.41 -0.61
CA GLY A 399 -35.64 -17.87 0.64
C GLY A 399 -34.68 -17.99 1.81
N GLU A 400 -35.21 -17.91 3.02
CA GLU A 400 -34.46 -17.98 4.26
C GLU A 400 -34.04 -19.43 4.57
N LYS A 401 -32.75 -19.63 4.89
CA LYS A 401 -32.18 -20.92 5.31
C LYS A 401 -31.42 -20.77 6.62
N ARG A 402 -31.53 -21.77 7.48
CA ARG A 402 -30.70 -21.88 8.68
C ARG A 402 -29.48 -22.73 8.38
N ILE A 403 -28.32 -22.15 8.64
CA ILE A 403 -27.02 -22.81 8.51
C ILE A 403 -26.47 -23.02 9.92
N THR A 404 -25.85 -24.16 10.16
CA THR A 404 -25.16 -24.43 11.42
C THR A 404 -23.71 -24.80 11.17
N VAL A 405 -22.91 -24.68 12.21
CA VAL A 405 -21.48 -25.04 12.19
C VAL A 405 -21.13 -25.89 13.41
N SER A 406 -20.25 -26.84 13.18
CA SER A 406 -19.57 -27.58 14.25
C SER A 406 -18.20 -26.93 14.50
N ILE A 407 -17.79 -26.86 15.78
CA ILE A 407 -16.55 -26.17 16.17
C ILE A 407 -15.73 -27.09 17.08
N GLY A 408 -14.45 -27.26 16.79
CA GLY A 408 -13.47 -27.89 17.65
C GLY A 408 -12.47 -26.87 18.17
N VAL A 409 -12.20 -26.86 19.46
CA VAL A 409 -11.29 -25.90 20.10
C VAL A 409 -10.16 -26.63 20.82
N ALA A 410 -8.94 -26.14 20.64
CA ALA A 410 -7.75 -26.57 21.40
C ALA A 410 -6.94 -25.35 21.84
N VAL A 411 -6.11 -25.51 22.88
CA VAL A 411 -5.37 -24.41 23.49
C VAL A 411 -3.88 -24.77 23.65
N PHE A 412 -3.00 -23.82 23.36
CA PHE A 412 -1.62 -23.82 23.77
C PHE A 412 -1.53 -23.30 25.22
N PRO A 413 -0.76 -23.89 26.15
CA PRO A 413 0.33 -24.85 25.90
C PRO A 413 -0.04 -26.34 25.91
N ASP A 414 -1.30 -26.73 26.13
CA ASP A 414 -1.71 -28.15 26.17
C ASP A 414 -1.34 -28.89 24.87
N ALA A 415 -1.43 -28.19 23.74
CA ALA A 415 -0.89 -28.63 22.46
C ALA A 415 0.29 -27.73 22.08
N PRO A 416 1.55 -28.14 22.31
CA PRO A 416 2.70 -27.23 22.39
C PRO A 416 3.29 -26.81 21.04
N THR A 417 2.80 -27.34 19.93
CA THR A 417 3.29 -26.99 18.59
C THR A 417 2.14 -26.62 17.68
N THR A 418 2.43 -25.85 16.62
CA THR A 418 1.46 -25.50 15.57
C THR A 418 0.70 -26.71 15.06
N HIS A 419 1.41 -27.80 14.74
CA HIS A 419 0.82 -29.04 14.25
C HIS A 419 -0.04 -29.73 15.31
N ALA A 420 0.47 -29.81 16.55
CA ALA A 420 -0.29 -30.44 17.66
C ALA A 420 -1.57 -29.66 17.97
N LEU A 421 -1.53 -28.32 17.89
CA LEU A 421 -2.70 -27.48 18.16
C LEU A 421 -3.77 -27.64 17.07
N ILE A 422 -3.35 -27.69 15.79
CA ILE A 422 -4.26 -27.98 14.66
C ILE A 422 -4.86 -29.39 14.80
N ASP A 423 -4.05 -30.42 15.03
CA ASP A 423 -4.51 -31.80 15.17
C ASP A 423 -5.49 -31.97 16.36
N ALA A 424 -5.23 -31.30 17.48
CA ALA A 424 -6.11 -31.34 18.63
C ALA A 424 -7.45 -30.65 18.37
N SER A 425 -7.46 -29.49 17.73
CA SER A 425 -8.68 -28.77 17.39
C SER A 425 -9.48 -29.48 16.29
N ASP A 426 -8.82 -30.13 15.31
CA ASP A 426 -9.47 -30.92 14.27
C ASP A 426 -10.14 -32.19 14.85
N LYS A 427 -9.47 -32.91 15.76
CA LYS A 427 -10.08 -34.03 16.50
C LYS A 427 -11.29 -33.59 17.32
N ALA A 428 -11.22 -32.43 17.96
CA ALA A 428 -12.37 -31.87 18.68
C ALA A 428 -13.52 -31.54 17.73
N LEU A 429 -13.25 -30.97 16.55
CA LEU A 429 -14.21 -30.70 15.49
C LEU A 429 -14.87 -32.00 14.98
N TYR A 430 -14.07 -33.04 14.76
CA TYR A 430 -14.61 -34.36 14.42
C TYR A 430 -15.58 -34.89 15.48
N MET A 431 -15.25 -34.74 16.75
CA MET A 431 -16.16 -35.14 17.84
C MET A 431 -17.44 -34.30 17.86
N ALA A 432 -17.38 -33.01 17.60
CA ALA A 432 -18.55 -32.15 17.48
C ALA A 432 -19.50 -32.66 16.37
N LYS A 433 -18.92 -33.01 15.19
CA LYS A 433 -19.68 -33.59 14.07
C LYS A 433 -20.28 -34.97 14.43
N ALA A 434 -19.51 -35.86 15.08
CA ALA A 434 -19.92 -37.22 15.44
C ALA A 434 -21.00 -37.28 16.52
N THR A 435 -21.00 -36.31 17.45
CA THR A 435 -21.94 -36.27 18.57
C THR A 435 -23.25 -35.52 18.28
N GLY A 436 -23.47 -35.07 17.04
CA GLY A 436 -24.77 -34.51 16.60
C GLY A 436 -24.70 -33.14 15.95
N ARG A 437 -23.51 -32.63 15.62
CA ARG A 437 -23.31 -31.34 14.94
C ARG A 437 -23.84 -30.13 15.71
N ASN A 438 -23.76 -28.96 15.11
CA ASN A 438 -24.23 -27.68 15.67
C ASN A 438 -23.78 -27.48 17.14
N ARG A 439 -22.54 -27.77 17.44
CA ARG A 439 -21.95 -27.71 18.79
C ARG A 439 -20.47 -27.45 18.78
N ILE A 440 -19.96 -27.26 20.00
CA ILE A 440 -18.55 -27.07 20.28
C ILE A 440 -18.04 -28.26 21.04
N CYS A 441 -16.84 -28.75 20.67
CA CYS A 441 -16.08 -29.65 21.54
C CYS A 441 -14.71 -29.03 21.83
N LEU A 442 -14.25 -29.17 23.08
CA LEU A 442 -12.90 -28.81 23.48
C LEU A 442 -12.01 -30.06 23.51
N ALA A 443 -10.78 -29.94 23.04
CA ALA A 443 -9.75 -30.92 23.33
C ALA A 443 -9.43 -30.83 24.83
N SER A 444 -9.58 -31.92 25.57
CA SER A 444 -9.35 -31.93 27.01
C SER A 444 -7.88 -32.04 27.35
N ASP A 445 -7.50 -31.43 28.49
CA ASP A 445 -6.18 -31.50 29.13
C ASP A 445 -5.67 -32.94 29.26
N ARG A 446 -4.41 -33.18 28.95
CA ARG A 446 -3.72 -34.47 29.11
C ARG A 446 -3.55 -34.86 30.59
N HIS A 447 -3.87 -33.98 31.55
CA HIS A 447 -3.63 -34.21 32.96
C HIS A 447 -4.80 -34.82 33.75
N HIS A 448 -6.01 -34.92 33.21
CA HIS A 448 -7.15 -35.54 33.89
C HIS A 448 -7.82 -36.63 33.05
N GLN A 449 -7.36 -37.84 33.27
CA GLN A 449 -8.02 -39.13 33.12
C GLN A 449 -8.43 -39.71 31.76
N LYS A 450 -8.01 -40.91 31.60
CA LYS A 450 -8.11 -41.93 30.54
C LYS A 450 -9.50 -42.27 29.94
N LYS A 451 -10.55 -41.45 30.05
CA LYS A 451 -11.87 -41.87 29.52
C LYS A 451 -12.67 -40.87 28.70
N ASN A 452 -12.38 -39.56 28.75
CA ASN A 452 -13.04 -38.63 27.83
C ASN A 452 -12.02 -37.56 27.39
N GLN A 453 -11.45 -37.72 26.20
CA GLN A 453 -10.48 -36.76 25.61
C GLN A 453 -11.13 -35.48 25.08
N TYR A 454 -12.46 -35.37 25.06
CA TYR A 454 -13.20 -34.23 24.49
C TYR A 454 -14.44 -33.94 25.34
N LEU A 455 -14.65 -32.65 25.63
CA LEU A 455 -15.85 -32.11 26.29
C LEU A 455 -16.70 -31.41 25.23
N CYS A 456 -17.78 -32.00 24.87
CA CYS A 456 -18.77 -31.43 23.95
C CYS A 456 -19.92 -30.76 24.70
#